data_76d83b7f2b5a37b3f1d7d37ff489322e
#
_entry.id   76d83b7f2b5a37b3f1d7d37ff489322e
#
_cell.length_a   1.000
_cell.length_b   1.000
_cell.length_c   1.000
_cell.angle_alpha   90.00
_cell.angle_beta   90.00
_cell.angle_gamma   90.00
#
_symmetry.space_group_name_H-M   'P 1'
#
loop_
_entity.id
_entity.type
_entity.pdbx_description
1 polymer ?
#
loop_
_entity_poly.entity_id
_entity_poly.type
_entity_poly.pdbx_seq_one_letter_code
_entity_poly.pdbx_strand_id
1 'polypeptide(L)'
;MSRNSRRTSVPKPQAPLRPSVPSAPQAPPNPFGVSFVIPTEVVSLPSRGKYYDPQSTMFNRESVEIKQMTAKQEEILSNLGYLEDGSMIERLISSILIDTSVNAAELMPADQNAIIIAARRSSYGNLYEVEQACGDCKGTHIFTFDLDKTTIKEGIPEDVVMLEDSGYFQFELPQTGLKTVIKVLTSSDEAYLKEQNEKALKLKIENSETVNFLRRVIISVNGITDTALLNELYEVLPDSVFATLWSLYFYRSLQPSNRSQGLVRRKEYDSSRRKK
;
A
#
# COMPACT_ATOMS: atom_id res chain seq x y z
N MET A 1 38.09 -86.61 -9.77
CA MET A 1 38.44 -85.66 -10.87
C MET A 1 37.53 -84.47 -10.77
N SER A 2 38.02 -83.41 -10.21
CA SER A 2 37.21 -82.18 -10.03
C SER A 2 37.74 -81.03 -10.85
N ARG A 3 36.95 -80.47 -11.75
CA ARG A 3 37.30 -79.34 -12.58
C ARG A 3 36.76 -78.05 -11.94
N ASN A 4 37.69 -77.24 -11.46
CA ASN A 4 37.46 -75.92 -10.92
C ASN A 4 37.28 -74.92 -12.08
N SER A 5 36.09 -74.31 -12.21
CA SER A 5 35.84 -73.27 -13.16
C SER A 5 36.14 -71.91 -12.56
N ARG A 6 37.12 -71.24 -13.12
CA ARG A 6 37.52 -69.87 -12.82
C ARG A 6 36.32 -68.92 -13.16
N ARG A 7 35.70 -68.29 -12.14
CA ARG A 7 34.81 -67.13 -12.33
C ARG A 7 35.67 -65.89 -12.39
N THR A 8 35.80 -65.30 -13.56
CA THR A 8 36.29 -63.97 -13.77
C THR A 8 35.23 -62.96 -13.24
N SER A 9 35.56 -62.23 -12.21
CA SER A 9 34.77 -61.13 -11.67
C SER A 9 34.86 -59.91 -12.63
N VAL A 10 33.76 -59.58 -13.26
CA VAL A 10 33.62 -58.35 -14.03
C VAL A 10 33.57 -57.18 -13.08
N PRO A 11 34.36 -56.10 -13.22
CA PRO A 11 34.28 -54.92 -12.37
C PRO A 11 32.93 -54.24 -12.60
N LYS A 12 32.22 -53.97 -11.53
CA LYS A 12 30.98 -53.20 -11.55
C LYS A 12 31.26 -51.75 -11.94
N PRO A 13 30.54 -51.16 -12.93
CA PRO A 13 30.75 -49.74 -13.29
C PRO A 13 30.55 -48.84 -12.04
N GLN A 14 31.56 -48.06 -11.71
CA GLN A 14 31.46 -47.02 -10.71
C GLN A 14 30.52 -45.94 -11.22
N ALA A 15 29.48 -45.61 -10.48
CA ALA A 15 28.60 -44.48 -10.78
C ALA A 15 29.42 -43.19 -10.79
N PRO A 16 29.15 -42.25 -11.70
CA PRO A 16 29.87 -40.98 -11.77
C PRO A 16 29.72 -40.22 -10.43
N LEU A 17 30.85 -39.81 -9.86
CA LEU A 17 30.91 -38.95 -8.69
C LEU A 17 30.12 -37.68 -8.97
N ARG A 18 29.01 -37.47 -8.27
CA ARG A 18 28.31 -36.18 -8.30
C ARG A 18 29.28 -35.12 -7.78
N PRO A 19 29.47 -33.98 -8.50
CA PRO A 19 30.27 -32.90 -7.96
C PRO A 19 29.65 -32.46 -6.62
N SER A 20 30.45 -32.40 -5.58
CA SER A 20 30.05 -31.88 -4.28
C SER A 20 29.67 -30.40 -4.46
N VAL A 21 28.38 -30.10 -4.26
CA VAL A 21 27.91 -28.71 -4.16
C VAL A 21 28.67 -28.09 -3.00
N PRO A 22 29.35 -26.95 -3.17
CA PRO A 22 29.98 -26.25 -2.06
C PRO A 22 28.89 -25.99 -0.99
N SER A 23 29.09 -26.48 0.23
CA SER A 23 28.21 -26.14 1.35
C SER A 23 28.25 -24.63 1.52
N ALA A 24 27.06 -24.01 1.52
CA ALA A 24 26.94 -22.59 1.85
C ALA A 24 27.67 -22.30 3.15
N PRO A 25 28.34 -21.14 3.29
CA PRO A 25 29.05 -20.79 4.51
C PRO A 25 28.07 -20.89 5.68
N GLN A 26 28.36 -21.78 6.62
CA GLN A 26 27.59 -21.89 7.85
C GLN A 26 27.75 -20.57 8.61
N ALA A 27 26.63 -19.92 8.90
CA ALA A 27 26.62 -18.76 9.78
C ALA A 27 27.29 -19.12 11.11
N PRO A 28 28.04 -18.20 11.74
CA PRO A 28 28.72 -18.48 13.01
C PRO A 28 27.69 -18.96 14.05
N PRO A 29 28.05 -19.91 14.91
CA PRO A 29 27.13 -20.48 15.88
C PRO A 29 26.57 -19.35 16.77
N ASN A 30 25.28 -19.15 16.71
CA ASN A 30 24.55 -18.20 17.53
C ASN A 30 24.63 -18.63 19.01
N PRO A 31 25.23 -17.82 19.91
CA PRO A 31 25.42 -18.17 21.31
C PRO A 31 24.10 -18.39 22.08
N PHE A 32 22.98 -17.92 21.55
CA PHE A 32 21.65 -18.09 22.17
C PHE A 32 20.91 -19.36 21.72
N GLY A 33 21.45 -20.12 20.73
CA GLY A 33 20.84 -21.35 20.23
C GLY A 33 19.47 -21.19 19.56
N VAL A 34 19.05 -19.94 19.26
CA VAL A 34 17.77 -19.62 18.60
C VAL A 34 18.02 -19.08 17.21
N SER A 35 17.09 -19.34 16.28
CA SER A 35 17.14 -18.73 14.95
C SER A 35 16.65 -17.28 15.04
N PHE A 36 17.48 -16.34 14.54
CA PHE A 36 17.08 -14.93 14.38
C PHE A 36 16.44 -14.65 13.02
N VAL A 37 15.84 -15.66 12.41
CA VAL A 37 15.07 -15.45 11.19
C VAL A 37 13.78 -14.71 11.54
N ILE A 38 13.65 -13.49 11.06
CA ILE A 38 12.43 -12.70 11.21
C ILE A 38 11.38 -13.32 10.28
N PRO A 39 10.18 -13.69 10.78
CA PRO A 39 9.11 -14.19 9.92
C PRO A 39 8.73 -13.17 8.83
N THR A 40 8.37 -13.68 7.66
CA THR A 40 7.93 -12.88 6.53
C THR A 40 6.49 -13.22 6.17
N GLU A 41 5.79 -12.27 5.57
CA GLU A 41 4.40 -12.40 5.12
C GLU A 41 4.27 -11.81 3.72
N VAL A 42 3.52 -12.49 2.85
CA VAL A 42 3.17 -11.99 1.52
C VAL A 42 1.87 -11.20 1.60
N VAL A 43 1.91 -9.95 1.21
CA VAL A 43 0.77 -9.02 1.25
C VAL A 43 0.26 -8.82 -0.17
N SER A 44 -1.00 -9.18 -0.40
CA SER A 44 -1.68 -8.88 -1.67
C SER A 44 -2.03 -7.40 -1.75
N LEU A 45 -1.70 -6.78 -2.87
CA LEU A 45 -1.91 -5.36 -3.10
C LEU A 45 -3.31 -5.10 -3.67
N PRO A 46 -4.07 -4.12 -3.13
CA PRO A 46 -5.37 -3.70 -3.68
C PRO A 46 -5.31 -3.29 -5.15
N SER A 47 -4.24 -2.63 -5.57
CA SER A 47 -4.02 -2.22 -6.95
C SER A 47 -3.77 -3.40 -7.90
N ARG A 48 -3.27 -4.54 -7.38
CA ARG A 48 -2.70 -5.65 -8.15
C ARG A 48 -1.63 -5.18 -9.16
N GLY A 49 -0.98 -4.05 -8.90
CA GLY A 49 0.00 -3.44 -9.79
C GLY A 49 -0.55 -2.82 -11.07
N LYS A 50 -1.88 -2.84 -11.31
CA LYS A 50 -2.50 -2.46 -12.59
C LYS A 50 -2.56 -0.95 -12.85
N TYR A 51 -2.44 -0.14 -11.79
CA TYR A 51 -2.66 1.30 -11.85
C TYR A 51 -1.36 2.12 -11.78
N TYR A 52 -0.24 1.43 -11.78
CA TYR A 52 1.09 2.03 -11.84
C TYR A 52 1.50 2.29 -13.29
N ASP A 53 2.39 3.27 -13.45
CA ASP A 53 3.03 3.52 -14.74
C ASP A 53 3.79 2.26 -15.20
N PRO A 54 3.78 1.92 -16.51
CA PRO A 54 4.50 0.76 -17.04
C PRO A 54 6.01 0.74 -16.73
N GLN A 55 6.61 1.91 -16.47
CA GLN A 55 8.02 2.02 -16.09
C GLN A 55 8.26 1.83 -14.59
N SER A 56 7.20 1.78 -13.79
CA SER A 56 7.30 1.58 -12.34
C SER A 56 7.65 0.13 -11.99
N THR A 57 8.46 -0.07 -10.96
CA THR A 57 8.77 -1.40 -10.39
C THR A 57 7.53 -2.11 -9.82
N MET A 58 6.45 -1.36 -9.64
CA MET A 58 5.17 -1.87 -9.13
C MET A 58 4.19 -2.27 -10.23
N PHE A 59 4.50 -2.00 -11.50
CA PHE A 59 3.60 -2.36 -12.60
C PHE A 59 3.39 -3.88 -12.68
N ASN A 60 2.13 -4.31 -12.76
CA ASN A 60 1.71 -5.73 -12.76
C ASN A 60 2.18 -6.54 -11.54
N ARG A 61 2.54 -5.89 -10.44
CA ARG A 61 2.94 -6.56 -9.22
C ARG A 61 1.73 -6.76 -8.30
N GLU A 62 1.32 -8.01 -8.14
CA GLU A 62 0.10 -8.34 -7.36
C GLU A 62 0.34 -8.37 -5.84
N SER A 63 1.58 -8.58 -5.41
CA SER A 63 1.93 -8.71 -3.99
C SER A 63 3.34 -8.24 -3.68
N VAL A 64 3.58 -7.95 -2.43
CA VAL A 64 4.90 -7.66 -1.86
C VAL A 64 5.16 -8.54 -0.65
N GLU A 65 6.42 -8.81 -0.37
CA GLU A 65 6.83 -9.54 0.83
C GLU A 65 7.35 -8.56 1.88
N ILE A 66 6.82 -8.68 3.09
CA ILE A 66 7.22 -7.87 4.24
C ILE A 66 7.75 -8.76 5.36
N LYS A 67 8.66 -8.24 6.17
CA LYS A 67 9.09 -8.84 7.42
C LYS A 67 8.25 -8.32 8.58
N GLN A 68 8.08 -9.16 9.59
CA GLN A 68 7.43 -8.77 10.84
C GLN A 68 8.18 -7.62 11.50
N MET A 69 7.45 -6.68 12.12
CA MET A 69 8.04 -5.56 12.84
C MET A 69 8.83 -6.03 14.05
N THR A 70 9.93 -5.35 14.31
CA THR A 70 10.81 -5.52 15.46
C THR A 70 10.89 -4.23 16.26
N ALA A 71 11.61 -4.22 17.36
CA ALA A 71 11.84 -3.01 18.17
C ALA A 71 12.36 -1.80 17.35
N LYS A 72 13.08 -2.06 16.25
CA LYS A 72 13.56 -1.00 15.34
C LYS A 72 12.41 -0.28 14.64
N GLN A 73 11.37 -0.99 14.23
CA GLN A 73 10.18 -0.39 13.61
C GLN A 73 9.32 0.35 14.66
N GLU A 74 9.28 -0.14 15.90
CA GLU A 74 8.65 0.57 17.02
C GLU A 74 9.30 1.92 17.28
N GLU A 75 10.63 2.00 17.18
CA GLU A 75 11.37 3.26 17.31
C GLU A 75 10.96 4.26 16.21
N ILE A 76 10.76 3.78 14.97
CA ILE A 76 10.27 4.64 13.89
C ILE A 76 8.86 5.18 14.22
N LEU A 77 7.95 4.31 14.69
CA LEU A 77 6.58 4.69 15.04
C LEU A 77 6.50 5.64 16.24
N SER A 78 7.47 5.58 17.14
CA SER A 78 7.52 6.41 18.35
C SER A 78 8.23 7.73 18.14
N ASN A 79 8.82 7.96 16.96
CA ASN A 79 9.59 9.16 16.68
C ASN A 79 8.69 10.32 16.26
N LEU A 80 8.54 11.30 17.14
CA LEU A 80 7.72 12.48 16.90
C LEU A 80 8.18 13.31 15.69
N GLY A 81 9.50 13.39 15.43
CA GLY A 81 10.02 14.11 14.27
C GLY A 81 9.54 13.51 12.95
N TYR A 82 9.47 12.18 12.85
CA TYR A 82 8.93 11.50 11.65
C TYR A 82 7.40 11.65 11.50
N LEU A 83 6.70 11.85 12.62
CA LEU A 83 5.27 12.14 12.60
C LEU A 83 5.02 13.58 12.12
N GLU A 84 5.80 14.55 12.61
CA GLU A 84 5.68 15.96 12.27
C GLU A 84 6.05 16.24 10.80
N ASP A 85 7.10 15.61 10.29
CA ASP A 85 7.52 15.73 8.88
C ASP A 85 6.71 14.86 7.91
N GLY A 86 5.85 13.98 8.43
CA GLY A 86 4.98 13.08 7.66
C GLY A 86 5.71 11.90 7.03
N SER A 87 7.01 11.68 7.31
CA SER A 87 7.81 10.61 6.70
C SER A 87 7.70 9.26 7.42
N MET A 88 6.99 9.19 8.54
CA MET A 88 6.91 8.02 9.40
C MET A 88 6.44 6.76 8.64
N ILE A 89 5.38 6.88 7.85
CA ILE A 89 4.78 5.76 7.10
C ILE A 89 5.74 5.25 6.02
N GLU A 90 6.33 6.15 5.25
CA GLU A 90 7.31 5.80 4.22
C GLU A 90 8.52 5.07 4.80
N ARG A 91 9.08 5.59 5.91
CA ARG A 91 10.19 4.97 6.63
C ARG A 91 9.84 3.60 7.19
N LEU A 92 8.64 3.47 7.77
CA LEU A 92 8.15 2.20 8.28
C LEU A 92 8.07 1.17 7.15
N ILE A 93 7.37 1.49 6.06
CA ILE A 93 7.19 0.59 4.92
C ILE A 93 8.54 0.21 4.32
N SER A 94 9.43 1.18 4.05
CA SER A 94 10.78 0.93 3.53
C SER A 94 11.59 0.01 4.44
N SER A 95 11.37 0.08 5.76
CA SER A 95 12.10 -0.75 6.73
C SER A 95 11.62 -2.19 6.82
N ILE A 96 10.34 -2.47 6.46
CA ILE A 96 9.75 -3.81 6.53
C ILE A 96 9.71 -4.52 5.18
N LEU A 97 9.74 -3.81 4.06
CA LEU A 97 9.84 -4.42 2.73
C LEU A 97 11.13 -5.25 2.61
N ILE A 98 11.00 -6.44 2.01
CA ILE A 98 12.15 -7.30 1.72
C ILE A 98 12.81 -6.85 0.43
N ASP A 99 11.99 -6.56 -0.57
CA ASP A 99 12.47 -6.08 -1.86
C ASP A 99 12.81 -4.57 -1.79
N THR A 100 14.09 -4.28 -1.78
CA THR A 100 14.62 -2.90 -1.74
C THR A 100 14.46 -2.12 -3.05
N SER A 101 14.04 -2.78 -4.13
CA SER A 101 13.73 -2.09 -5.40
C SER A 101 12.41 -1.32 -5.34
N VAL A 102 11.55 -1.65 -4.38
CA VAL A 102 10.26 -0.98 -4.17
C VAL A 102 10.46 0.31 -3.37
N ASN A 103 10.19 1.43 -4.00
CA ASN A 103 10.19 2.72 -3.34
C ASN A 103 8.85 2.95 -2.62
N ALA A 104 8.88 3.04 -1.29
CA ALA A 104 7.67 3.22 -0.49
C ALA A 104 6.91 4.53 -0.81
N ALA A 105 7.62 5.59 -1.19
CA ALA A 105 7.01 6.88 -1.57
C ALA A 105 6.21 6.81 -2.89
N GLU A 106 6.57 5.88 -3.78
CA GLU A 106 5.88 5.67 -5.06
C GLU A 106 4.69 4.72 -4.96
N LEU A 107 4.48 4.11 -3.80
CA LEU A 107 3.30 3.28 -3.57
C LEU A 107 2.03 4.13 -3.55
N MET A 108 0.96 3.57 -4.10
CA MET A 108 -0.37 4.16 -3.96
C MET A 108 -0.85 4.08 -2.51
N PRO A 109 -1.61 5.05 -2.01
CA PRO A 109 -2.11 5.04 -0.62
C PRO A 109 -2.86 3.78 -0.24
N ALA A 110 -3.62 3.19 -1.17
CA ALA A 110 -4.33 1.93 -0.94
C ALA A 110 -3.38 0.76 -0.66
N ASP A 111 -2.29 0.66 -1.42
CA ASP A 111 -1.27 -0.38 -1.27
C ASP A 111 -0.45 -0.16 0.00
N GLN A 112 -0.10 1.10 0.33
CA GLN A 112 0.53 1.43 1.61
C GLN A 112 -0.35 1.00 2.79
N ASN A 113 -1.65 1.30 2.74
CA ASN A 113 -2.59 0.91 3.78
C ASN A 113 -2.68 -0.61 3.95
N ALA A 114 -2.69 -1.37 2.84
CA ALA A 114 -2.68 -2.83 2.91
C ALA A 114 -1.42 -3.36 3.61
N ILE A 115 -0.25 -2.80 3.28
CA ILE A 115 1.03 -3.16 3.91
C ILE A 115 1.02 -2.82 5.41
N ILE A 116 0.53 -1.64 5.79
CA ILE A 116 0.45 -1.21 7.21
C ILE A 116 -0.51 -2.11 7.99
N ILE A 117 -1.67 -2.45 7.42
CA ILE A 117 -2.64 -3.34 8.06
C ILE A 117 -2.03 -4.74 8.26
N ALA A 118 -1.34 -5.29 7.26
CA ALA A 118 -0.65 -6.56 7.37
C ALA A 118 0.45 -6.52 8.44
N ALA A 119 1.31 -5.50 8.42
CA ALA A 119 2.36 -5.30 9.43
C ALA A 119 1.78 -5.16 10.85
N ARG A 120 0.67 -4.43 11.01
CA ARG A 120 -0.05 -4.30 12.28
C ARG A 120 -0.59 -5.63 12.75
N ARG A 121 -1.23 -6.39 11.85
CA ARG A 121 -1.82 -7.69 12.14
C ARG A 121 -0.76 -8.71 12.58
N SER A 122 0.35 -8.80 11.84
CA SER A 122 1.41 -9.76 12.14
C SER A 122 2.17 -9.47 13.45
N SER A 123 2.20 -8.18 13.88
CA SER A 123 2.98 -7.75 15.06
C SER A 123 2.14 -7.63 16.32
N TYR A 124 0.87 -7.21 16.21
CA TYR A 124 0.00 -6.93 17.38
C TYR A 124 -1.29 -7.74 17.41
N GLY A 125 -1.48 -8.61 16.42
CA GLY A 125 -2.70 -9.39 16.27
C GLY A 125 -3.80 -8.66 15.48
N ASN A 126 -4.86 -9.38 15.19
CA ASN A 126 -5.93 -8.96 14.29
C ASN A 126 -7.00 -8.06 14.93
N LEU A 127 -7.08 -8.00 16.25
CA LEU A 127 -8.05 -7.15 16.92
C LEU A 127 -7.50 -5.73 17.11
N TYR A 128 -8.21 -4.75 16.57
CA TYR A 128 -7.87 -3.33 16.66
C TYR A 128 -8.95 -2.58 17.42
N GLU A 129 -8.61 -2.07 18.60
CA GLU A 129 -9.51 -1.30 19.45
C GLU A 129 -9.25 0.19 19.27
N VAL A 130 -10.33 0.94 19.03
CA VAL A 130 -10.32 2.40 18.88
C VAL A 130 -11.29 3.00 19.87
N GLU A 131 -10.80 3.95 20.63
CA GLU A 131 -11.59 4.78 21.54
C GLU A 131 -12.02 6.06 20.81
N GLN A 132 -13.31 6.29 20.67
CA GLN A 132 -13.84 7.47 19.99
C GLN A 132 -14.91 8.16 20.82
N ALA A 133 -14.79 9.48 20.95
CA ALA A 133 -15.82 10.31 21.54
C ALA A 133 -17.03 10.44 20.60
N CYS A 134 -18.22 10.21 21.11
CA CYS A 134 -19.46 10.42 20.36
C CYS A 134 -19.80 11.91 20.27
N GLY A 135 -20.08 12.40 19.06
CA GLY A 135 -20.51 13.79 18.84
C GLY A 135 -21.84 14.12 19.53
N ASP A 136 -22.76 13.17 19.63
CA ASP A 136 -24.10 13.37 20.13
C ASP A 136 -24.18 13.25 21.66
N CYS A 137 -23.71 12.13 22.23
CA CYS A 137 -23.83 11.88 23.67
C CYS A 137 -22.62 12.35 24.48
N LYS A 138 -21.54 12.82 23.83
CA LYS A 138 -20.24 13.19 24.43
C LYS A 138 -19.60 12.08 25.29
N GLY A 139 -20.13 10.86 25.20
CA GLY A 139 -19.55 9.68 25.83
C GLY A 139 -18.43 9.10 24.97
N THR A 140 -17.50 8.39 25.60
CA THR A 140 -16.45 7.65 24.91
C THR A 140 -16.89 6.22 24.65
N HIS A 141 -16.74 5.77 23.42
CA HIS A 141 -17.07 4.41 23.00
C HIS A 141 -15.84 3.70 22.47
N ILE A 142 -15.71 2.43 22.83
CA ILE A 142 -14.65 1.56 22.31
C ILE A 142 -15.22 0.72 21.18
N PHE A 143 -14.59 0.82 20.01
CA PHE A 143 -14.90 0.01 18.84
C PHE A 143 -13.79 -1.00 18.63
N THR A 144 -14.15 -2.26 18.43
CA THR A 144 -13.19 -3.33 18.13
C THR A 144 -13.38 -3.76 16.68
N PHE A 145 -12.33 -3.63 15.89
CA PHE A 145 -12.28 -4.05 14.49
C PHE A 145 -11.44 -5.32 14.37
N ASP A 146 -11.94 -6.27 13.60
CA ASP A 146 -11.19 -7.48 13.23
C ASP A 146 -10.53 -7.23 11.86
N LEU A 147 -9.21 -7.06 11.85
CA LEU A 147 -8.45 -6.73 10.64
C LEU A 147 -8.42 -7.89 9.63
N ASP A 148 -8.68 -9.13 10.04
CA ASP A 148 -8.78 -10.27 9.12
C ASP A 148 -10.07 -10.20 8.27
N LYS A 149 -11.06 -9.45 8.72
CA LYS A 149 -12.31 -9.22 7.99
C LYS A 149 -12.29 -7.99 7.09
N THR A 150 -11.13 -7.37 6.94
CA THR A 150 -10.98 -6.24 6.03
C THR A 150 -11.13 -6.74 4.59
N THR A 151 -12.03 -6.14 3.84
CA THR A 151 -12.25 -6.46 2.42
C THR A 151 -11.85 -5.31 1.55
N ILE A 152 -11.25 -5.62 0.40
CA ILE A 152 -10.94 -4.64 -0.64
C ILE A 152 -12.23 -4.41 -1.43
N LYS A 153 -12.64 -3.15 -1.58
CA LYS A 153 -13.75 -2.80 -2.44
C LYS A 153 -13.29 -2.87 -3.88
N GLU A 154 -13.83 -3.83 -4.63
CA GLU A 154 -13.56 -3.99 -6.05
C GLU A 154 -14.60 -3.22 -6.87
N GLY A 155 -14.21 -2.76 -8.05
CA GLY A 155 -15.08 -2.15 -9.05
C GLY A 155 -14.52 -0.86 -9.63
N ILE A 156 -14.84 -0.65 -10.90
CA ILE A 156 -14.61 0.59 -11.63
C ILE A 156 -16.01 1.10 -11.96
N PRO A 157 -16.34 2.39 -11.81
CA PRO A 157 -17.58 2.94 -12.31
C PRO A 157 -17.78 2.57 -13.80
N GLU A 158 -19.03 2.33 -14.21
CA GLU A 158 -19.37 1.82 -15.55
C GLU A 158 -18.95 2.78 -16.67
N ASP A 159 -18.87 4.07 -16.38
CA ASP A 159 -18.49 5.17 -17.26
C ASP A 159 -16.98 5.43 -17.34
N VAL A 160 -16.17 4.66 -16.62
CA VAL A 160 -14.70 4.79 -16.60
C VAL A 160 -14.06 3.58 -17.27
N VAL A 161 -13.25 3.81 -18.27
CA VAL A 161 -12.50 2.78 -18.98
C VAL A 161 -11.05 2.80 -18.53
N MET A 162 -10.53 1.67 -18.07
CA MET A 162 -9.10 1.51 -17.85
C MET A 162 -8.40 1.30 -19.20
N LEU A 163 -7.40 2.11 -19.50
CA LEU A 163 -6.56 1.93 -20.67
C LEU A 163 -5.60 0.78 -20.41
N GLU A 164 -5.67 -0.24 -21.24
CA GLU A 164 -4.79 -1.41 -21.15
C GLU A 164 -3.33 -0.98 -21.24
N ASP A 165 -2.46 -1.64 -20.48
CA ASP A 165 -1.00 -1.45 -20.46
C ASP A 165 -0.50 -0.05 -20.06
N SER A 166 -1.35 0.84 -19.55
CA SER A 166 -0.93 2.20 -19.18
C SER A 166 -1.10 2.53 -17.70
N GLY A 167 -1.95 1.80 -16.98
CA GLY A 167 -2.33 2.13 -15.61
C GLY A 167 -3.23 3.36 -15.49
N TYR A 168 -3.65 3.96 -16.60
CA TYR A 168 -4.45 5.18 -16.65
C TYR A 168 -5.92 4.89 -16.88
N PHE A 169 -6.77 5.87 -16.61
CA PHE A 169 -8.20 5.80 -16.76
C PHE A 169 -8.71 6.87 -17.70
N GLN A 170 -9.62 6.49 -18.57
CA GLN A 170 -10.30 7.37 -19.49
C GLN A 170 -11.79 7.44 -19.16
N PHE A 171 -12.34 8.63 -19.18
CA PHE A 171 -13.79 8.88 -19.08
C PHE A 171 -14.14 10.17 -19.79
N GLU A 172 -15.44 10.39 -20.01
CA GLU A 172 -15.96 11.62 -20.58
C GLU A 172 -16.51 12.52 -19.46
N LEU A 173 -16.12 13.80 -19.48
CA LEU A 173 -16.63 14.78 -18.52
C LEU A 173 -18.10 15.04 -18.76
N PRO A 174 -18.99 14.89 -17.77
CA PRO A 174 -20.44 14.87 -17.97
C PRO A 174 -21.02 16.14 -18.62
N GLN A 175 -20.43 17.30 -18.38
CA GLN A 175 -20.96 18.58 -18.88
C GLN A 175 -20.33 19.03 -20.19
N THR A 176 -19.07 18.70 -20.41
CA THR A 176 -18.30 19.18 -21.56
C THR A 176 -18.10 18.12 -22.64
N GLY A 177 -18.34 16.84 -22.32
CA GLY A 177 -18.07 15.72 -23.23
C GLY A 177 -16.59 15.52 -23.56
N LEU A 178 -15.67 16.18 -22.82
CA LEU A 178 -14.24 16.07 -23.06
C LEU A 178 -13.73 14.70 -22.59
N LYS A 179 -13.03 13.99 -23.46
CA LYS A 179 -12.36 12.72 -23.12
C LYS A 179 -11.11 13.03 -22.30
N THR A 180 -11.15 12.67 -21.04
CA THR A 180 -10.09 12.97 -20.08
C THR A 180 -9.39 11.69 -19.65
N VAL A 181 -8.06 11.68 -19.71
CA VAL A 181 -7.21 10.58 -19.19
C VAL A 181 -6.57 11.03 -17.90
N ILE A 182 -6.74 10.20 -16.88
CA ILE A 182 -6.21 10.46 -15.53
C ILE A 182 -5.34 9.32 -15.04
N LYS A 183 -4.42 9.64 -14.12
CA LYS A 183 -3.66 8.67 -13.31
C LYS A 183 -4.18 8.63 -11.88
N VAL A 184 -3.93 7.52 -11.18
CA VAL A 184 -4.05 7.46 -9.72
C VAL A 184 -2.79 8.05 -9.11
N LEU A 185 -2.96 8.91 -8.10
CA LEU A 185 -1.84 9.53 -7.41
C LEU A 185 -1.10 8.51 -6.53
N THR A 186 0.21 8.66 -6.49
CA THR A 186 1.07 7.97 -5.52
C THR A 186 1.16 8.79 -4.24
N SER A 187 1.70 8.18 -3.19
CA SER A 187 1.91 8.89 -1.92
C SER A 187 2.88 10.07 -2.06
N SER A 188 3.86 9.98 -2.97
CA SER A 188 4.73 11.12 -3.30
C SER A 188 3.99 12.26 -3.98
N ASP A 189 3.01 11.95 -4.85
CA ASP A 189 2.15 12.95 -5.48
C ASP A 189 1.32 13.68 -4.41
N GLU A 190 0.73 12.94 -3.46
CA GLU A 190 -0.06 13.53 -2.37
C GLU A 190 0.81 14.39 -1.44
N ALA A 191 1.99 13.92 -1.08
CA ALA A 191 2.96 14.68 -0.28
C ALA A 191 3.37 15.98 -0.98
N TYR A 192 3.63 15.92 -2.28
CA TYR A 192 3.93 17.10 -3.09
C TYR A 192 2.79 18.12 -3.07
N LEU A 193 1.55 17.68 -3.29
CA LEU A 193 0.37 18.57 -3.26
C LEU A 193 0.21 19.23 -1.89
N LYS A 194 0.36 18.45 -0.82
CA LYS A 194 0.31 18.97 0.54
C LYS A 194 1.38 20.03 0.80
N GLU A 195 2.62 19.76 0.40
CA GLU A 195 3.74 20.69 0.55
C GLU A 195 3.51 22.00 -0.22
N GLN A 196 2.98 21.92 -1.45
CA GLN A 196 2.66 23.12 -2.24
C GLN A 196 1.57 23.97 -1.57
N ASN A 197 0.52 23.32 -1.07
CA ASN A 197 -0.56 24.00 -0.37
C ASN A 197 -0.06 24.68 0.92
N GLU A 198 0.76 23.99 1.73
CA GLU A 198 1.37 24.55 2.92
C GLU A 198 2.29 25.73 2.63
N LYS A 199 3.10 25.66 1.56
CA LYS A 199 3.96 26.77 1.13
C LYS A 199 3.14 27.99 0.73
N ALA A 200 2.07 27.79 -0.03
CA ALA A 200 1.19 28.87 -0.46
C ALA A 200 0.51 29.56 0.73
N LEU A 201 0.03 28.78 1.70
CA LEU A 201 -0.55 29.33 2.94
C LEU A 201 0.47 30.15 3.74
N LYS A 202 1.70 29.65 3.89
CA LYS A 202 2.78 30.37 4.61
C LYS A 202 3.16 31.67 3.92
N LEU A 203 3.20 31.68 2.57
CA LEU A 203 3.55 32.85 1.78
C LEU A 203 2.36 33.77 1.50
N LYS A 204 1.14 33.39 1.91
CA LYS A 204 -0.12 34.12 1.63
C LYS A 204 -0.31 34.37 0.13
N ILE A 205 0.12 33.42 -0.69
CA ILE A 205 -0.07 33.46 -2.14
C ILE A 205 -1.42 32.81 -2.45
N GLU A 206 -2.18 33.42 -3.36
CA GLU A 206 -3.39 32.82 -3.88
C GLU A 206 -3.03 31.50 -4.57
N ASN A 207 -3.57 30.40 -4.04
CA ASN A 207 -3.28 29.07 -4.52
C ASN A 207 -4.61 28.32 -4.69
N SER A 208 -4.82 27.81 -5.89
CA SER A 208 -5.95 26.94 -6.14
C SER A 208 -5.53 25.49 -5.90
N GLU A 209 -5.87 24.93 -4.73
CA GLU A 209 -5.66 23.51 -4.42
C GLU A 209 -6.28 22.62 -5.49
N THR A 210 -7.46 23.02 -6.00
CA THR A 210 -8.18 22.35 -7.07
C THR A 210 -7.34 22.28 -8.36
N VAL A 211 -6.80 23.40 -8.81
CA VAL A 211 -5.99 23.46 -10.03
C VAL A 211 -4.71 22.65 -9.88
N ASN A 212 -4.06 22.69 -8.72
CA ASN A 212 -2.87 21.89 -8.46
C ASN A 212 -3.18 20.40 -8.49
N PHE A 213 -4.32 19.98 -7.93
CA PHE A 213 -4.79 18.60 -8.00
C PHE A 213 -5.06 18.19 -9.45
N LEU A 214 -5.78 19.00 -10.24
CA LEU A 214 -6.06 18.72 -11.65
C LEU A 214 -4.77 18.55 -12.45
N ARG A 215 -3.79 19.44 -12.28
CA ARG A 215 -2.46 19.36 -12.91
C ARG A 215 -1.73 18.05 -12.60
N ARG A 216 -1.98 17.47 -11.44
CA ARG A 216 -1.28 16.25 -11.03
C ARG A 216 -1.98 14.98 -11.49
N VAL A 217 -3.32 15.01 -11.56
CA VAL A 217 -4.16 13.86 -11.89
C VAL A 217 -4.36 13.71 -13.40
N ILE A 218 -4.58 14.79 -14.14
CA ILE A 218 -4.89 14.75 -15.58
C ILE A 218 -3.61 14.58 -16.38
N ILE A 219 -3.60 13.54 -17.23
CA ILE A 219 -2.52 13.24 -18.17
C ILE A 219 -2.78 13.89 -19.54
N SER A 220 -4.04 13.79 -20.03
CA SER A 220 -4.43 14.40 -21.30
C SER A 220 -5.92 14.69 -21.34
N VAL A 221 -6.31 15.65 -22.18
CA VAL A 221 -7.70 15.95 -22.50
C VAL A 221 -7.84 15.95 -24.03
N ASN A 222 -8.75 15.15 -24.56
CA ASN A 222 -8.94 14.93 -26.01
C ASN A 222 -7.62 14.58 -26.74
N GLY A 223 -6.70 13.87 -26.06
CA GLY A 223 -5.38 13.52 -26.61
C GLY A 223 -4.34 14.64 -26.52
N ILE A 224 -4.69 15.84 -26.04
CA ILE A 224 -3.77 16.94 -25.83
C ILE A 224 -3.03 16.74 -24.52
N THR A 225 -1.70 16.73 -24.57
CA THR A 225 -0.80 16.58 -23.41
C THR A 225 0.01 17.82 -23.11
N ASP A 226 -0.14 18.87 -23.94
CA ASP A 226 0.57 20.14 -23.78
C ASP A 226 0.17 20.82 -22.47
N THR A 227 1.15 21.01 -21.59
CA THR A 227 0.94 21.55 -20.25
C THR A 227 0.44 22.99 -20.24
N ALA A 228 0.83 23.80 -21.24
CA ALA A 228 0.40 25.19 -21.34
C ALA A 228 -1.09 25.26 -21.68
N LEU A 229 -1.52 24.50 -22.70
CA LEU A 229 -2.93 24.43 -23.10
C LEU A 229 -3.80 23.82 -21.99
N LEU A 230 -3.32 22.80 -21.30
CA LEU A 230 -4.03 22.22 -20.17
C LEU A 230 -4.17 23.21 -19.01
N ASN A 231 -3.17 24.03 -18.73
CA ASN A 231 -3.28 25.06 -17.70
C ASN A 231 -4.35 26.10 -18.03
N GLU A 232 -4.44 26.56 -19.29
CA GLU A 232 -5.52 27.47 -19.72
C GLU A 232 -6.90 26.81 -19.56
N LEU A 233 -7.00 25.53 -19.87
CA LEU A 233 -8.23 24.75 -19.67
C LEU A 233 -8.64 24.68 -18.21
N TYR A 234 -7.70 24.43 -17.27
CA TYR A 234 -8.00 24.31 -15.84
C TYR A 234 -8.60 25.58 -15.23
N GLU A 235 -8.26 26.76 -15.74
CA GLU A 235 -8.81 28.04 -15.28
C GLU A 235 -10.28 28.25 -15.67
N VAL A 236 -10.77 27.51 -16.68
CA VAL A 236 -12.13 27.66 -17.21
C VAL A 236 -13.03 26.43 -16.96
N LEU A 237 -12.47 25.35 -16.37
CA LEU A 237 -13.26 24.16 -16.06
C LEU A 237 -14.27 24.43 -14.95
N PRO A 238 -15.53 23.98 -15.09
CA PRO A 238 -16.53 24.10 -14.03
C PRO A 238 -16.16 23.29 -12.78
N ASP A 239 -16.56 23.76 -11.59
CA ASP A 239 -16.35 23.05 -10.32
C ASP A 239 -16.91 21.63 -10.30
N SER A 240 -17.97 21.37 -11.10
CA SER A 240 -18.56 20.04 -11.25
C SER A 240 -17.58 19.01 -11.85
N VAL A 241 -16.64 19.44 -12.66
CA VAL A 241 -15.57 18.59 -13.21
C VAL A 241 -14.66 18.12 -12.08
N PHE A 242 -14.26 19.04 -11.21
CA PHE A 242 -13.48 18.70 -10.00
C PHE A 242 -14.24 17.73 -9.11
N ALA A 243 -15.52 17.97 -8.84
CA ALA A 243 -16.34 17.07 -8.01
C ALA A 243 -16.42 15.67 -8.61
N THR A 244 -16.53 15.55 -9.96
CA THR A 244 -16.52 14.26 -10.65
C THR A 244 -15.17 13.56 -10.49
N LEU A 245 -14.06 14.25 -10.78
CA LEU A 245 -12.70 13.72 -10.64
C LEU A 245 -12.39 13.33 -9.20
N TRP A 246 -12.78 14.17 -8.25
CA TRP A 246 -12.62 13.92 -6.83
C TRP A 246 -13.41 12.70 -6.37
N SER A 247 -14.64 12.54 -6.84
CA SER A 247 -15.47 11.35 -6.56
C SER A 247 -14.82 10.09 -7.11
N LEU A 248 -14.32 10.12 -8.34
CA LEU A 248 -13.61 8.99 -8.97
C LEU A 248 -12.32 8.65 -8.24
N TYR A 249 -11.56 9.66 -7.84
CA TYR A 249 -10.32 9.51 -7.08
C TYR A 249 -10.59 8.91 -5.70
N PHE A 250 -11.54 9.45 -4.92
CA PHE A 250 -11.90 8.92 -3.60
C PHE A 250 -12.56 7.55 -3.65
N TYR A 251 -13.32 7.24 -4.69
CA TYR A 251 -13.89 5.92 -4.84
C TYR A 251 -12.81 4.84 -4.93
N ARG A 252 -11.61 5.17 -5.40
CA ARG A 252 -10.50 4.25 -5.62
C ARG A 252 -9.37 4.33 -4.60
N SER A 253 -9.00 5.52 -4.18
CA SER A 253 -7.86 5.72 -3.28
C SER A 253 -8.16 5.37 -1.83
N LEU A 254 -9.41 5.42 -1.43
CA LEU A 254 -9.81 5.25 -0.05
C LEU A 254 -11.08 4.43 0.03
N GLN A 255 -10.98 3.15 0.27
CA GLN A 255 -11.75 2.56 1.36
C GLN A 255 -11.46 1.07 1.50
N PRO A 256 -10.79 0.62 2.55
CA PRO A 256 -11.24 -0.60 3.16
C PRO A 256 -12.72 -0.36 3.48
N SER A 257 -13.61 -1.17 2.91
CA SER A 257 -15.05 -1.02 3.16
C SER A 257 -15.30 -1.27 4.64
N ASN A 258 -15.23 -0.24 5.46
CA ASN A 258 -15.62 -0.25 6.86
C ASN A 258 -17.15 -0.33 7.03
N ARG A 259 -17.85 -0.98 6.10
CA ARG A 259 -19.08 -1.68 6.40
C ARG A 259 -18.78 -3.12 6.83
N SER A 260 -17.77 -3.30 7.68
CA SER A 260 -17.85 -4.41 8.59
C SER A 260 -19.11 -4.16 9.41
N GLN A 261 -20.08 -5.04 9.29
CA GLN A 261 -21.04 -5.28 10.36
C GLN A 261 -20.20 -5.74 11.56
N GLY A 262 -19.42 -4.79 12.11
CA GLY A 262 -18.72 -4.97 13.36
C GLY A 262 -19.81 -5.29 14.35
N LEU A 263 -19.76 -6.46 14.92
CA LEU A 263 -20.45 -6.77 16.16
C LEU A 263 -20.04 -5.66 17.14
N VAL A 264 -20.88 -4.62 17.18
CA VAL A 264 -20.83 -3.59 18.22
C VAL A 264 -21.19 -4.34 19.51
N ARG A 265 -20.20 -4.94 20.16
CA ARG A 265 -20.34 -5.28 21.57
C ARG A 265 -20.30 -3.95 22.31
N ARG A 266 -21.49 -3.34 22.50
CA ARG A 266 -21.67 -2.33 23.53
C ARG A 266 -21.29 -3.02 24.86
N LYS A 267 -20.09 -2.77 25.32
CA LYS A 267 -19.81 -2.87 26.75
C LYS A 267 -20.51 -1.65 27.37
N GLU A 268 -21.71 -1.84 27.85
CA GLU A 268 -22.33 -0.89 28.76
C GLU A 268 -21.39 -0.74 29.93
N TYR A 269 -20.78 0.43 30.01
CA TYR A 269 -19.98 0.79 31.17
C TYR A 269 -20.97 1.00 32.32
N ASP A 270 -20.99 0.05 33.26
CA ASP A 270 -21.80 0.12 34.45
C ASP A 270 -21.40 1.32 35.30
N SER A 271 -22.21 2.37 35.20
CA SER A 271 -22.05 3.64 35.95
C SER A 271 -22.32 3.46 37.44
N SER A 272 -22.55 2.24 37.94
CA SER A 272 -22.89 1.94 39.33
C SER A 272 -21.72 1.90 40.31
N ARG A 273 -20.46 2.07 39.85
CA ARG A 273 -19.27 2.05 40.74
C ARG A 273 -18.70 3.39 41.18
N ARG A 274 -19.44 4.48 41.03
CA ARG A 274 -19.09 5.78 41.66
C ARG A 274 -20.11 6.25 42.66
N LYS A 275 -20.33 5.46 43.69
CA LYS A 275 -20.87 5.91 44.98
C LYS A 275 -20.37 4.97 46.06
N LYS A 276 -19.19 5.22 46.55
CA LYS A 276 -18.78 5.01 47.97
C LYS A 276 -17.55 5.87 48.23
#